data_e1885646a1c5b9d710b6f57b16ddc78a
#
_entry.id   e1885646a1c5b9d710b6f57b16ddc78a
#
_cell.length_a   1.000
_cell.length_b   1.000
_cell.length_c   1.000
_cell.angle_alpha   90.00
_cell.angle_beta   90.00
_cell.angle_gamma   90.00
#
_symmetry.space_group_name_H-M   'P 1'
#
loop_
_entity.id
_entity.type
_entity.pdbx_description
1 polymer ?
#
loop_
_entity_poly.entity_id
_entity_poly.type
_entity_poly.pdbx_seq_one_letter_code
_entity_poly.pdbx_strand_id
1 'polypeptide(L)'
;MVLISFAPFPLKRAFALTLALLIFSTVTSFATPLLLSVKRTPYDRQMARIQPILSTPAANHRDVSLLVVNHWIWELRLIPYRFSMEWKAPAELAHEPAGDCKSKALALYQRMRENGARDLRLVIGRRAPTSRSTHTWVEWTTESGTYVLDPTINWAAQRVDEIADNSYVPYYAYAGNRRYRAAAATSLYARS
;
A
#
# COMPACT_ATOMS: atom_id res chain seq x y z
N MET A 1 -58.96 70.92 -10.73
CA MET A 1 -58.58 70.08 -9.57
C MET A 1 -58.80 68.64 -10.01
N VAL A 2 -57.72 67.97 -10.51
CA VAL A 2 -57.80 66.65 -11.08
C VAL A 2 -57.20 65.66 -10.07
N LEU A 3 -58.05 64.75 -9.56
CA LEU A 3 -57.69 63.65 -8.67
C LEU A 3 -57.17 62.47 -9.49
N ILE A 4 -55.90 62.19 -9.40
CA ILE A 4 -55.30 60.99 -9.97
C ILE A 4 -55.42 59.84 -8.95
N SER A 5 -56.20 58.83 -9.31
CA SER A 5 -56.34 57.60 -8.54
C SER A 5 -55.21 56.65 -8.89
N PHE A 6 -54.42 56.26 -7.88
CA PHE A 6 -53.39 55.21 -8.04
C PHE A 6 -54.01 53.85 -7.65
N ALA A 7 -54.05 52.95 -8.60
CA ALA A 7 -54.40 51.53 -8.37
C ALA A 7 -53.19 50.75 -7.86
N PRO A 8 -53.34 49.84 -6.88
CA PRO A 8 -52.23 49.04 -6.37
C PRO A 8 -51.92 47.87 -7.34
N PHE A 9 -50.63 47.73 -7.65
CA PHE A 9 -50.08 46.58 -8.38
C PHE A 9 -50.10 45.31 -7.54
N PRO A 10 -50.51 44.15 -8.07
CA PRO A 10 -50.44 42.89 -7.36
C PRO A 10 -49.00 42.37 -7.32
N LEU A 11 -48.49 42.16 -6.13
CA LEU A 11 -47.19 41.59 -5.84
C LEU A 11 -47.18 40.08 -6.21
N LYS A 12 -46.63 39.74 -7.39
CA LYS A 12 -46.42 38.34 -7.76
C LYS A 12 -45.31 37.75 -6.88
N ARG A 13 -45.73 36.82 -6.01
CA ARG A 13 -44.81 36.02 -5.21
C ARG A 13 -43.99 35.11 -6.16
N ALA A 14 -42.76 35.44 -6.39
CA ALA A 14 -41.78 34.54 -7.01
C ALA A 14 -41.37 33.48 -5.99
N PHE A 15 -41.87 32.27 -6.15
CA PHE A 15 -41.38 31.09 -5.47
C PHE A 15 -39.98 30.78 -6.04
N ALA A 16 -38.94 31.12 -5.33
CA ALA A 16 -37.58 30.63 -5.63
C ALA A 16 -37.49 29.17 -5.19
N LEU A 17 -37.56 28.24 -6.14
CA LEU A 17 -37.22 26.85 -5.94
C LEU A 17 -35.69 26.76 -5.78
N THR A 18 -35.23 26.74 -4.54
CA THR A 18 -33.84 26.36 -4.22
C THR A 18 -33.71 24.84 -4.38
N LEU A 19 -33.24 24.43 -5.56
CA LEU A 19 -32.85 23.04 -5.84
C LEU A 19 -31.51 22.80 -5.08
N ALA A 20 -31.58 22.24 -3.88
CA ALA A 20 -30.43 21.77 -3.15
C ALA A 20 -29.86 20.55 -3.87
N LEU A 21 -28.81 20.76 -4.65
CA LEU A 21 -28.04 19.69 -5.28
C LEU A 21 -27.22 19.01 -4.17
N LEU A 22 -27.77 17.95 -3.58
CA LEU A 22 -27.03 17.04 -2.71
C LEU A 22 -25.99 16.30 -3.56
N ILE A 23 -24.78 16.84 -3.62
CA ILE A 23 -23.62 16.15 -4.15
C ILE A 23 -23.30 15.03 -3.15
N PHE A 24 -23.83 13.85 -3.39
CA PHE A 24 -23.34 12.63 -2.75
C PHE A 24 -21.92 12.40 -3.26
N SER A 25 -20.93 12.91 -2.55
CA SER A 25 -19.53 12.47 -2.70
C SER A 25 -19.51 10.99 -2.30
N THR A 26 -19.55 10.09 -3.28
CA THR A 26 -19.25 8.67 -3.06
C THR A 26 -17.77 8.60 -2.69
N VAL A 27 -17.49 8.59 -1.39
CA VAL A 27 -16.18 8.23 -0.88
C VAL A 27 -15.97 6.76 -1.26
N THR A 28 -15.27 6.52 -2.36
CA THR A 28 -14.78 5.18 -2.69
C THR A 28 -13.77 4.81 -1.60
N SER A 29 -14.24 4.11 -0.58
CA SER A 29 -13.39 3.55 0.45
C SER A 29 -12.56 2.44 -0.21
N PHE A 30 -11.29 2.73 -0.49
CA PHE A 30 -10.33 1.72 -0.92
C PHE A 30 -10.14 0.76 0.26
N ALA A 31 -10.78 -0.38 0.20
CA ALA A 31 -10.66 -1.40 1.23
C ALA A 31 -9.26 -2.03 1.12
N THR A 32 -8.37 -1.61 1.99
CA THR A 32 -7.13 -2.37 2.24
C THR A 32 -7.52 -3.82 2.53
N PRO A 33 -6.95 -4.80 1.82
CA PRO A 33 -7.35 -6.18 2.01
C PRO A 33 -7.12 -6.58 3.47
N LEU A 34 -8.15 -7.16 4.06
CA LEU A 34 -8.10 -7.63 5.45
C LEU A 34 -7.05 -8.74 5.56
N LEU A 35 -6.07 -8.56 6.43
CA LEU A 35 -5.03 -9.53 6.72
C LEU A 35 -5.39 -10.34 7.98
N LEU A 36 -5.64 -11.63 7.80
CA LEU A 36 -5.95 -12.56 8.89
C LEU A 36 -4.67 -13.22 9.39
N SER A 37 -4.46 -13.21 10.71
CA SER A 37 -3.35 -13.93 11.33
C SER A 37 -3.49 -15.45 11.10
N VAL A 38 -2.40 -16.10 10.70
CA VAL A 38 -2.38 -17.53 10.40
C VAL A 38 -1.17 -18.22 11.05
N LYS A 39 -1.31 -19.51 11.36
CA LYS A 39 -0.24 -20.29 11.96
C LYS A 39 0.79 -20.77 10.92
N ARG A 40 0.36 -21.01 9.68
CA ARG A 40 1.18 -21.57 8.59
C ARG A 40 0.86 -20.90 7.26
N THR A 41 1.86 -20.85 6.40
CA THR A 41 1.77 -20.38 5.01
C THR A 41 2.53 -21.34 4.08
N PRO A 42 2.28 -21.35 2.78
CA PRO A 42 3.07 -22.14 1.82
C PRO A 42 4.56 -21.72 1.76
N TYR A 43 4.91 -20.57 2.31
CA TYR A 43 6.26 -20.00 2.27
C TYR A 43 7.05 -20.20 3.55
N ASP A 44 6.55 -20.96 4.53
CA ASP A 44 7.20 -21.10 5.84
C ASP A 44 8.63 -21.60 5.74
N ARG A 45 8.93 -22.51 4.81
CA ARG A 45 10.29 -23.01 4.58
C ARG A 45 11.23 -21.90 4.11
N GLN A 46 10.79 -21.08 3.18
CA GLN A 46 11.56 -19.94 2.65
C GLN A 46 11.71 -18.86 3.72
N MET A 47 10.64 -18.59 4.47
CA MET A 47 10.65 -17.59 5.55
C MET A 47 11.57 -17.99 6.70
N ALA A 48 11.75 -19.29 6.99
CA ALA A 48 12.68 -19.73 8.01
C ALA A 48 14.13 -19.25 7.75
N ARG A 49 14.57 -19.21 6.50
CA ARG A 49 15.89 -18.70 6.11
C ARG A 49 16.09 -17.22 6.40
N ILE A 50 15.05 -16.42 6.19
CA ILE A 50 15.11 -14.96 6.36
C ILE A 50 14.51 -14.48 7.68
N GLN A 51 14.08 -15.40 8.54
CA GLN A 51 13.47 -15.07 9.84
C GLN A 51 14.33 -14.14 10.70
N PRO A 52 15.68 -14.30 10.79
CA PRO A 52 16.51 -13.35 11.52
C PRO A 52 16.33 -11.90 11.04
N ILE A 53 16.21 -11.70 9.73
CA ILE A 53 16.01 -10.37 9.12
C ILE A 53 14.62 -9.83 9.45
N LEU A 54 13.59 -10.65 9.28
CA LEU A 54 12.21 -10.24 9.61
C LEU A 54 12.06 -9.86 11.08
N SER A 55 12.81 -10.52 11.97
CA SER A 55 12.81 -10.29 13.41
C SER A 55 13.77 -9.21 13.88
N THR A 56 14.51 -8.55 12.98
CA THR A 56 15.39 -7.43 13.34
C THR A 56 14.61 -6.40 14.14
N PRO A 57 15.04 -6.07 15.37
CA PRO A 57 14.39 -5.03 16.15
C PRO A 57 14.48 -3.69 15.42
N ALA A 58 13.45 -2.87 15.53
CA ALA A 58 13.60 -1.49 15.09
C ALA A 58 14.60 -0.79 16.01
N ALA A 59 15.57 -0.09 15.43
CA ALA A 59 16.47 0.74 16.22
C ALA A 59 15.69 1.76 17.04
N ASN A 60 16.19 2.07 18.23
CA ASN A 60 15.57 3.08 19.07
C ASN A 60 15.76 4.47 18.45
N HIS A 61 14.64 5.15 18.24
CA HIS A 61 14.53 6.59 17.98
C HIS A 61 15.26 7.19 16.76
N ARG A 62 14.83 6.78 15.55
CA ARG A 62 14.89 7.68 14.40
C ARG A 62 13.57 7.56 13.65
N ASP A 63 12.88 8.67 13.49
CA ASP A 63 11.77 8.73 12.55
C ASP A 63 12.37 8.65 11.14
N VAL A 64 12.15 7.51 10.49
CA VAL A 64 12.58 7.33 9.11
C VAL A 64 11.72 8.21 8.23
N SER A 65 12.33 9.18 7.57
CA SER A 65 11.58 10.06 6.66
C SER A 65 11.30 9.37 5.31
N LEU A 66 10.19 9.75 4.70
CA LEU A 66 9.81 9.25 3.37
C LEU A 66 10.88 9.58 2.31
N LEU A 67 11.57 10.72 2.44
CA LEU A 67 12.67 11.11 1.57
C LEU A 67 13.82 10.11 1.60
N VAL A 68 14.20 9.67 2.78
CA VAL A 68 15.27 8.66 2.98
C VAL A 68 14.83 7.31 2.42
N VAL A 69 13.58 6.90 2.65
CA VAL A 69 13.04 5.65 2.08
C VAL A 69 13.03 5.69 0.56
N ASN A 70 12.64 6.81 -0.04
CA ASN A 70 12.65 6.98 -1.49
C ASN A 70 14.07 6.88 -2.07
N HIS A 71 15.07 7.43 -1.37
CA HIS A 71 16.47 7.27 -1.76
C HIS A 71 16.90 5.80 -1.74
N TRP A 72 16.53 5.03 -0.71
CA TRP A 72 16.84 3.60 -0.65
C TRP A 72 16.12 2.77 -1.72
N ILE A 73 14.87 3.12 -2.04
CA ILE A 73 14.13 2.51 -3.15
C ILE A 73 14.88 2.76 -4.46
N TRP A 74 15.31 3.99 -4.69
CA TRP A 74 16.05 4.39 -5.88
C TRP A 74 17.37 3.61 -6.00
N GLU A 75 18.19 3.54 -4.95
CA GLU A 75 19.43 2.75 -4.93
C GLU A 75 19.20 1.28 -5.29
N LEU A 76 18.21 0.64 -4.64
CA LEU A 76 17.87 -0.76 -4.88
C LEU A 76 17.27 -0.97 -6.28
N ARG A 77 16.57 0.01 -6.80
CA ARG A 77 16.02 -0.03 -8.16
C ARG A 77 17.10 -0.10 -9.22
N LEU A 78 18.23 0.55 -9.00
CA LEU A 78 19.38 0.55 -9.92
C LEU A 78 20.11 -0.80 -9.97
N ILE A 79 19.96 -1.66 -8.99
CA ILE A 79 20.53 -3.01 -9.01
C ILE A 79 19.86 -3.79 -10.16
N PRO A 80 20.63 -4.40 -11.11
CA PRO A 80 20.09 -5.20 -12.18
C PRO A 80 19.15 -6.31 -11.68
N TYR A 81 18.09 -6.58 -12.42
CA TYR A 81 17.17 -7.66 -12.08
C TYR A 81 17.72 -9.02 -12.53
N ARG A 82 17.79 -9.98 -11.60
CA ARG A 82 18.08 -11.37 -11.87
C ARG A 82 17.20 -12.27 -11.01
N PHE A 83 16.32 -13.02 -11.64
CA PHE A 83 15.47 -13.99 -10.94
C PHE A 83 16.29 -15.06 -10.22
N SER A 84 15.90 -15.42 -9.00
CA SER A 84 16.43 -16.53 -8.23
C SER A 84 15.27 -17.35 -7.64
N MET A 85 15.44 -18.67 -7.56
CA MET A 85 14.49 -19.51 -6.79
C MET A 85 14.63 -19.28 -5.29
N GLU A 86 15.80 -18.90 -4.84
CA GLU A 86 16.11 -18.71 -3.43
C GLU A 86 15.86 -17.29 -2.95
N TRP A 87 15.57 -17.18 -1.66
CA TRP A 87 15.53 -15.91 -0.94
C TRP A 87 16.96 -15.56 -0.49
N LYS A 88 17.57 -14.60 -1.15
CA LYS A 88 18.91 -14.10 -0.80
C LYS A 88 18.82 -13.12 0.35
N ALA A 89 19.72 -13.28 1.32
CA ALA A 89 19.88 -12.29 2.38
C ALA A 89 20.49 -10.97 1.83
N PRO A 90 20.27 -9.82 2.47
CA PRO A 90 20.84 -8.55 2.03
C PRO A 90 22.38 -8.56 1.91
N ALA A 91 23.08 -9.28 2.77
CA ALA A 91 24.53 -9.46 2.65
C ALA A 91 24.93 -10.16 1.34
N GLU A 92 24.16 -11.15 0.89
CA GLU A 92 24.39 -11.83 -0.39
C GLU A 92 24.14 -10.88 -1.58
N LEU A 93 23.11 -10.01 -1.48
CA LEU A 93 22.84 -9.00 -2.49
C LEU A 93 23.96 -7.95 -2.59
N ALA A 94 24.59 -7.60 -1.48
CA ALA A 94 25.71 -6.66 -1.46
C ALA A 94 26.96 -7.18 -2.18
N HIS A 95 27.16 -8.50 -2.19
CA HIS A 95 28.28 -9.16 -2.89
C HIS A 95 27.96 -9.51 -4.35
N GLU A 96 26.69 -9.61 -4.71
CA GLU A 96 26.25 -9.99 -6.04
C GLU A 96 25.45 -8.85 -6.66
N PRO A 97 25.94 -8.21 -7.74
CA PRO A 97 25.37 -6.97 -8.27
C PRO A 97 24.05 -7.20 -9.04
N ALA A 98 23.27 -8.22 -8.70
CA ALA A 98 21.98 -8.49 -9.30
C ALA A 98 21.01 -9.17 -8.29
N GLY A 99 19.75 -8.74 -8.29
CA GLY A 99 18.74 -9.26 -7.38
C GLY A 99 17.33 -9.22 -7.96
N ASP A 100 16.47 -10.10 -7.47
CA ASP A 100 15.06 -10.11 -7.81
C ASP A 100 14.19 -9.31 -6.82
N CYS A 101 12.87 -9.36 -7.00
CA CYS A 101 11.94 -8.65 -6.14
C CYS A 101 12.08 -9.03 -4.66
N LYS A 102 12.35 -10.33 -4.38
CA LYS A 102 12.51 -10.83 -3.01
C LYS A 102 13.74 -10.23 -2.32
N SER A 103 14.89 -10.30 -2.99
CA SER A 103 16.16 -9.81 -2.46
C SER A 103 16.12 -8.29 -2.24
N LYS A 104 15.58 -7.53 -3.18
CA LYS A 104 15.46 -6.07 -3.08
C LYS A 104 14.49 -5.65 -1.98
N ALA A 105 13.31 -6.29 -1.91
CA ALA A 105 12.34 -6.00 -0.86
C ALA A 105 12.88 -6.34 0.53
N LEU A 106 13.61 -7.46 0.66
CA LEU A 106 14.21 -7.87 1.93
C LEU A 106 15.32 -6.93 2.38
N ALA A 107 16.16 -6.45 1.44
CA ALA A 107 17.20 -5.47 1.73
C ALA A 107 16.60 -4.14 2.19
N LEU A 108 15.51 -3.68 1.54
CA LEU A 108 14.78 -2.50 1.97
C LEU A 108 14.18 -2.68 3.37
N TYR A 109 13.51 -3.82 3.61
CA TYR A 109 12.91 -4.14 4.90
C TYR A 109 13.93 -4.08 6.03
N GLN A 110 15.09 -4.75 5.87
CA GLN A 110 16.16 -4.76 6.86
C GLN A 110 16.68 -3.35 7.12
N ARG A 111 17.04 -2.60 6.07
CA ARG A 111 17.55 -1.24 6.17
C ARG A 111 16.59 -0.31 6.92
N MET A 112 15.30 -0.43 6.64
CA MET A 112 14.26 0.33 7.32
C MET A 112 14.17 -0.03 8.80
N ARG A 113 14.21 -1.32 9.15
CA ARG A 113 14.22 -1.80 10.55
C ARG A 113 15.44 -1.28 11.31
N GLU A 114 16.61 -1.40 10.73
CA GLU A 114 17.88 -0.93 11.31
C GLU A 114 17.90 0.58 11.54
N ASN A 115 17.10 1.34 10.78
CA ASN A 115 16.96 2.78 10.93
C ASN A 115 15.72 3.20 11.73
N GLY A 116 15.02 2.27 12.37
CA GLY A 116 13.96 2.58 13.33
C GLY A 116 12.53 2.53 12.79
N ALA A 117 12.32 2.22 11.49
CA ALA A 117 10.98 2.07 10.95
C ALA A 117 10.19 0.95 11.67
N ARG A 118 8.95 1.27 12.03
CA ARG A 118 8.00 0.35 12.65
C ARG A 118 6.90 0.00 11.65
N ASP A 119 6.03 -0.92 12.05
CA ASP A 119 4.83 -1.32 11.27
C ASP A 119 5.11 -1.66 9.81
N LEU A 120 6.23 -2.38 9.60
CA LEU A 120 6.63 -2.93 8.32
C LEU A 120 6.08 -4.33 8.13
N ARG A 121 5.69 -4.64 6.89
CA ARG A 121 5.33 -5.99 6.44
C ARG A 121 6.07 -6.31 5.15
N LEU A 122 6.67 -7.48 5.09
CA LEU A 122 7.13 -8.07 3.83
C LEU A 122 5.93 -8.80 3.21
N VAL A 123 5.55 -8.43 1.99
CA VAL A 123 4.33 -8.91 1.35
C VAL A 123 4.66 -9.75 0.12
N ILE A 124 4.01 -10.89 0.01
CA ILE A 124 4.02 -11.75 -1.17
C ILE A 124 2.61 -11.73 -1.78
N GLY A 125 2.52 -11.40 -3.05
CA GLY A 125 1.25 -11.32 -3.75
C GLY A 125 1.45 -11.28 -5.27
N ARG A 126 0.59 -10.60 -5.97
CA ARG A 126 0.77 -10.28 -7.40
C ARG A 126 0.60 -8.78 -7.61
N ARG A 127 1.37 -8.25 -8.56
CA ARG A 127 1.35 -6.82 -8.85
C ARG A 127 0.11 -6.39 -9.64
N ALA A 128 -0.38 -7.24 -10.52
CA ALA A 128 -1.57 -6.97 -11.33
C ALA A 128 -2.43 -8.24 -11.43
N PRO A 129 -3.74 -8.12 -11.68
CA PRO A 129 -4.65 -9.27 -11.80
C PRO A 129 -4.22 -10.27 -12.87
N THR A 130 -3.60 -9.79 -13.92
CA THR A 130 -3.10 -10.61 -15.06
C THR A 130 -1.73 -11.22 -14.81
N SER A 131 -1.04 -10.85 -13.73
CA SER A 131 0.28 -11.41 -13.42
C SER A 131 0.18 -12.90 -13.09
N ARG A 132 0.95 -13.73 -13.80
CA ARG A 132 1.03 -15.18 -13.55
C ARG A 132 2.06 -15.53 -12.47
N SER A 133 3.00 -14.66 -12.20
CA SER A 133 4.05 -14.83 -11.19
C SER A 133 3.73 -14.05 -9.93
N THR A 134 4.20 -14.57 -8.79
CA THR A 134 4.19 -13.83 -7.54
C THR A 134 5.24 -12.72 -7.57
N HIS A 135 4.96 -11.67 -6.80
CA HIS A 135 5.81 -10.52 -6.59
C HIS A 135 5.98 -10.26 -5.10
N THR A 136 7.06 -9.57 -4.73
CA THR A 136 7.37 -9.26 -3.32
C THR A 136 7.68 -7.78 -3.18
N TRP A 137 7.09 -7.15 -2.18
CA TRP A 137 7.28 -5.74 -1.82
C TRP A 137 7.23 -5.55 -0.31
N VAL A 138 7.47 -4.34 0.15
CA VAL A 138 7.29 -3.94 1.55
C VAL A 138 6.07 -3.05 1.66
N GLU A 139 5.25 -3.26 2.68
CA GLU A 139 4.25 -2.29 3.13
C GLU A 139 4.74 -1.60 4.40
N TRP A 140 4.54 -0.32 4.47
CA TRP A 140 4.89 0.51 5.62
C TRP A 140 3.69 1.35 6.04
N THR A 141 3.22 1.13 7.26
CA THR A 141 2.12 1.92 7.83
C THR A 141 2.69 3.01 8.73
N THR A 142 2.28 4.25 8.48
CA THR A 142 2.65 5.44 9.23
C THR A 142 1.38 6.18 9.66
N GLU A 143 1.52 7.25 10.42
CA GLU A 143 0.40 8.14 10.76
C GLU A 143 -0.24 8.79 9.52
N SER A 144 0.55 9.03 8.48
CA SER A 144 0.08 9.62 7.21
C SER A 144 -0.54 8.61 6.24
N GLY A 145 -0.58 7.32 6.59
CA GLY A 145 -1.17 6.26 5.76
C GLY A 145 -0.25 5.07 5.52
N THR A 146 -0.71 4.15 4.70
CA THR A 146 0.07 2.96 4.30
C THR A 146 0.69 3.17 2.93
N TYR A 147 1.95 2.81 2.81
CA TYR A 147 2.75 2.91 1.58
C TYR A 147 3.15 1.54 1.06
N VAL A 148 3.11 1.37 -0.25
CA VAL A 148 3.76 0.30 -1.01
C VAL A 148 5.17 0.77 -1.38
N LEU A 149 6.16 -0.02 -0.99
CA LEU A 149 7.58 0.22 -1.25
C LEU A 149 8.10 -0.94 -2.11
N ASP A 150 8.20 -0.71 -3.40
CA ASP A 150 8.61 -1.73 -4.37
C ASP A 150 9.89 -1.32 -5.11
N PRO A 151 11.07 -1.68 -4.59
CA PRO A 151 12.34 -1.30 -5.20
C PRO A 151 12.66 -2.05 -6.50
N THR A 152 11.76 -2.91 -6.96
CA THR A 152 11.92 -3.59 -8.26
C THR A 152 11.32 -2.78 -9.40
N ILE A 153 10.20 -2.10 -9.14
CA ILE A 153 9.39 -1.48 -10.18
C ILE A 153 9.26 0.03 -9.97
N ASN A 154 9.07 0.48 -8.74
CA ASN A 154 8.84 1.88 -8.41
C ASN A 154 10.16 2.63 -8.18
N TRP A 155 10.13 3.94 -8.36
CA TRP A 155 11.23 4.84 -8.04
C TRP A 155 11.09 5.50 -6.67
N ALA A 156 9.89 5.43 -6.10
CA ALA A 156 9.55 5.99 -4.81
C ALA A 156 8.42 5.20 -4.15
N ALA A 157 8.19 5.44 -2.89
CA ALA A 157 7.03 4.96 -2.15
C ALA A 157 5.73 5.47 -2.78
N GLN A 158 4.71 4.63 -2.82
CA GLN A 158 3.38 4.99 -3.31
C GLN A 158 2.35 4.76 -2.20
N ARG A 159 1.49 5.71 -1.96
CA ARG A 159 0.38 5.52 -1.01
C ARG A 159 -0.60 4.51 -1.57
N VAL A 160 -1.10 3.63 -0.69
CA VAL A 160 -2.04 2.57 -1.09
C VAL A 160 -3.33 3.15 -1.68
N ASP A 161 -3.81 4.26 -1.13
CA ASP A 161 -5.03 4.94 -1.58
C ASP A 161 -4.87 5.72 -2.91
N GLU A 162 -3.64 5.84 -3.41
CA GLU A 162 -3.31 6.46 -4.71
C GLU A 162 -3.00 5.43 -5.81
N ILE A 163 -2.91 4.16 -5.43
CA ILE A 163 -2.61 3.06 -6.37
C ILE A 163 -3.91 2.60 -7.03
N ALA A 164 -3.86 2.35 -8.33
CA ALA A 164 -5.02 1.83 -9.07
C ALA A 164 -5.54 0.52 -8.47
N ASP A 165 -6.85 0.38 -8.45
CA ASP A 165 -7.55 -0.82 -7.99
C ASP A 165 -6.97 -2.09 -8.63
N ASN A 166 -6.91 -3.15 -7.83
CA ASN A 166 -6.36 -4.45 -8.23
C ASN A 166 -4.85 -4.48 -8.52
N SER A 167 -4.12 -3.38 -8.32
CA SER A 167 -2.66 -3.43 -8.25
C SER A 167 -2.20 -3.85 -6.85
N TYR A 168 -1.08 -4.55 -6.77
CA TYR A 168 -0.53 -5.02 -5.49
C TYR A 168 -1.54 -5.82 -4.65
N VAL A 169 -2.03 -6.92 -5.21
CA VAL A 169 -2.95 -7.84 -4.54
C VAL A 169 -2.17 -8.77 -3.60
N PRO A 170 -2.21 -8.59 -2.28
CA PRO A 170 -1.47 -9.41 -1.33
C PRO A 170 -2.08 -10.81 -1.22
N TYR A 171 -1.23 -11.80 -1.01
CA TYR A 171 -1.61 -13.16 -0.64
C TYR A 171 -1.21 -13.47 0.81
N TYR A 172 0.04 -13.15 1.14
CA TYR A 172 0.62 -13.35 2.47
C TYR A 172 1.47 -12.14 2.86
N ALA A 173 1.52 -11.86 4.16
CA ALA A 173 2.37 -10.83 4.72
C ALA A 173 3.07 -11.34 5.98
N TYR A 174 4.26 -10.80 6.24
CA TYR A 174 5.13 -11.19 7.36
C TYR A 174 5.63 -9.96 8.09
N ALA A 175 5.53 -9.99 9.42
CA ALA A 175 6.03 -8.93 10.30
C ALA A 175 6.66 -9.55 11.55
N GLY A 176 7.97 -9.63 11.60
CA GLY A 176 8.67 -10.39 12.63
C GLY A 176 8.25 -11.87 12.58
N ASN A 177 7.78 -12.39 13.69
CA ASN A 177 7.29 -13.78 13.79
C ASN A 177 5.82 -13.95 13.38
N ARG A 178 5.12 -12.85 13.06
CA ARG A 178 3.69 -12.91 12.70
C ARG A 178 3.54 -13.17 11.22
N ARG A 179 2.57 -14.00 10.89
CA ARG A 179 2.19 -14.38 9.53
C ARG A 179 0.74 -14.03 9.30
N TYR A 180 0.46 -13.55 8.10
CA TYR A 180 -0.89 -13.15 7.70
C TYR A 180 -1.21 -13.71 6.33
N ARG A 181 -2.48 -14.00 6.11
CA ARG A 181 -3.07 -14.30 4.82
C ARG A 181 -4.10 -13.22 4.49
N ALA A 182 -4.07 -12.71 3.28
CA ALA A 182 -5.13 -11.83 2.82
C ALA A 182 -6.45 -12.62 2.80
N ALA A 183 -7.51 -12.05 3.37
CA ALA A 183 -8.84 -12.56 3.15
C ALA A 183 -9.10 -12.44 1.64
N ALA A 184 -9.57 -13.52 1.00
CA ALA A 184 -10.11 -13.39 -0.34
C ALA A 184 -11.18 -12.29 -0.26
N ALA A 185 -11.15 -11.33 -1.19
CA ALA A 185 -12.28 -10.44 -1.37
C ALA A 185 -13.45 -11.35 -1.73
N THR A 186 -14.22 -11.71 -0.72
CA THR A 186 -15.47 -12.46 -0.92
C THR A 186 -16.34 -11.48 -1.67
N SER A 187 -16.54 -11.76 -2.96
CA SER A 187 -17.51 -11.04 -3.77
C SER A 187 -18.83 -11.06 -3.02
N LEU A 188 -19.18 -10.00 -2.34
CA LEU A 188 -20.48 -9.80 -1.71
C LEU A 188 -21.60 -9.69 -2.74
N TYR A 189 -21.28 -9.89 -4.02
CA TYR A 189 -22.23 -9.83 -5.15
C TYR A 189 -22.61 -11.18 -5.77
N ALA A 190 -22.27 -12.28 -5.13
CA ALA A 190 -22.71 -13.59 -5.62
C ALA A 190 -23.87 -14.14 -4.77
N ARG A 191 -24.99 -13.41 -4.67
CA ARG A 191 -26.33 -13.93 -4.35
C ARG A 191 -27.37 -12.79 -4.47
N SER A 192 -27.88 -12.64 -5.61
CA SER A 192 -29.26 -12.17 -5.84
C SER A 192 -29.81 -12.89 -7.07
#